data_4ddb7c4a7b10c18978daa3d07a2245fe
#
_entry.id   4ddb7c4a7b10c18978daa3d07a2245fe
#
_cell.length_a   1.000
_cell.length_b   1.000
_cell.length_c   1.000
_cell.angle_alpha   90.00
_cell.angle_beta   90.00
_cell.angle_gamma   90.00
#
_symmetry.space_group_name_H-M   'P 1'
#
loop_
_entity.id
_entity.type
_entity.pdbx_description
1 polymer ?
#
loop_
_entity_poly.entity_id
_entity_poly.type
_entity_poly.pdbx_seq_one_letter_code
_entity_poly.pdbx_strand_id
1 'polypeptide(L)'
;YKRQEDTRVTDEKQLVKGKISPGPGQGHRSDLDALRSRILEGQETTDQLILSDAGAWRHSRLVGDLVSARDRQRQEGKLRDVKVRVIFGDTGTGKTSAVLNGLQALGSVCRVTHWGGTGTFDGYDGQNSLFLDEFTGQPRIEELLTWLDVFPVTLAARYRARQAAFVRVVLCSNTPPWTWYPWAPQAQRAALARRLHLVEEWAGSWDNVTVTEVPAPEVMRRMTADPPGKLGK
;
A
#
# COMPACT_ATOMS: atom_id res chain seq x y z
N TYR A 1 -61.21 44.07 37.91
CA TYR A 1 -59.94 43.36 37.89
C TYR A 1 -60.22 41.86 37.87
N LYS A 2 -60.15 41.19 36.68
CA LYS A 2 -60.17 39.75 36.55
C LYS A 2 -58.72 39.27 36.58
N ARG A 3 -58.47 38.37 37.56
CA ARG A 3 -57.20 37.64 37.63
C ARG A 3 -57.11 36.71 36.43
N GLN A 4 -55.99 36.82 35.68
CA GLN A 4 -55.58 35.75 34.75
C GLN A 4 -55.15 34.55 35.60
N GLU A 5 -55.86 33.46 35.46
CA GLU A 5 -55.44 32.14 36.00
C GLU A 5 -54.28 31.59 35.15
N ASP A 6 -53.33 31.09 35.86
CA ASP A 6 -52.02 30.68 35.43
C ASP A 6 -52.10 29.39 34.59
N THR A 7 -51.88 29.48 33.29
CA THR A 7 -51.85 28.40 32.32
C THR A 7 -50.60 27.51 32.39
N ARG A 8 -49.77 27.63 33.46
CA ARG A 8 -48.50 26.87 33.57
C ARG A 8 -48.64 25.45 34.09
N VAL A 9 -49.81 24.94 34.44
CA VAL A 9 -50.00 23.61 35.06
C VAL A 9 -50.30 22.53 34.01
N THR A 10 -50.53 22.89 32.77
CA THR A 10 -50.91 21.90 31.72
C THR A 10 -49.72 21.35 30.94
N ASP A 11 -48.59 22.02 30.93
CA ASP A 11 -47.44 21.57 30.12
C ASP A 11 -46.63 20.42 30.77
N GLU A 12 -46.56 20.39 32.11
CA GLU A 12 -45.84 19.31 32.79
C GLU A 12 -46.56 17.94 32.71
N LYS A 13 -47.89 17.90 32.53
CA LYS A 13 -48.63 16.65 32.36
C LYS A 13 -48.61 16.08 30.95
N GLN A 14 -48.25 16.88 29.94
CA GLN A 14 -48.05 16.39 28.58
C GLN A 14 -46.66 15.81 28.36
N LEU A 15 -45.68 16.27 29.10
CA LEU A 15 -44.27 15.76 29.03
C LEU A 15 -44.16 14.33 29.60
N VAL A 16 -45.06 13.86 30.45
CA VAL A 16 -45.00 12.54 31.08
C VAL A 16 -45.75 11.43 30.31
N LYS A 17 -46.54 11.78 29.28
CA LYS A 17 -47.31 10.81 28.45
C LYS A 17 -46.79 10.59 27.03
N GLY A 18 -45.75 11.31 26.61
CA GLY A 18 -45.09 11.01 25.37
C GLY A 18 -44.08 9.90 25.62
N LYS A 19 -44.42 8.64 25.37
CA LYS A 19 -43.44 7.66 24.91
C LYS A 19 -42.81 8.31 23.67
N ILE A 20 -41.63 8.90 23.84
CA ILE A 20 -40.73 9.19 22.72
C ILE A 20 -40.42 7.82 22.13
N SER A 21 -41.21 7.37 21.17
CA SER A 21 -40.75 6.37 20.22
C SER A 21 -39.43 6.97 19.68
N PRO A 22 -38.33 6.25 19.73
CA PRO A 22 -37.18 6.66 18.95
C PRO A 22 -37.60 6.46 17.48
N GLY A 23 -38.29 7.45 16.94
CA GLY A 23 -38.35 7.65 15.49
C GLY A 23 -36.91 7.79 15.03
N PRO A 24 -36.62 7.55 13.74
CA PRO A 24 -35.29 7.82 13.21
C PRO A 24 -34.91 9.23 13.66
N GLY A 25 -33.96 9.31 14.59
CA GLY A 25 -33.63 10.54 15.27
C GLY A 25 -33.33 11.60 14.23
N GLN A 26 -33.79 12.82 14.44
CA GLN A 26 -33.39 13.99 13.65
C GLN A 26 -31.86 13.97 13.56
N GLY A 27 -31.28 13.53 12.42
CA GLY A 27 -29.85 13.37 12.25
C GLY A 27 -29.37 11.95 11.84
N HIS A 28 -30.24 10.93 11.84
CA HIS A 28 -29.85 9.62 11.32
C HIS A 28 -29.76 9.67 9.79
N ARG A 29 -28.53 9.53 9.29
CA ARG A 29 -28.25 9.59 7.84
C ARG A 29 -28.11 8.17 7.30
N SER A 30 -29.23 7.61 6.85
CA SER A 30 -29.30 6.27 6.26
C SER A 30 -28.39 6.13 5.03
N ASP A 31 -28.13 7.22 4.29
CA ASP A 31 -27.19 7.28 3.18
C ASP A 31 -25.75 6.98 3.62
N LEU A 32 -25.31 7.52 4.77
CA LEU A 32 -23.99 7.27 5.32
C LEU A 32 -23.87 5.87 5.94
N ASP A 33 -24.93 5.35 6.52
CA ASP A 33 -24.93 3.98 7.05
C ASP A 33 -24.87 2.95 5.92
N ALA A 34 -25.61 3.17 4.84
CA ALA A 34 -25.51 2.34 3.64
C ALA A 34 -24.12 2.38 3.01
N LEU A 35 -23.51 3.58 2.90
CA LEU A 35 -22.14 3.74 2.41
C LEU A 35 -21.14 3.03 3.34
N ARG A 36 -21.30 3.16 4.66
CA ARG A 36 -20.44 2.49 5.65
C ARG A 36 -20.52 0.96 5.50
N SER A 37 -21.73 0.39 5.39
CA SER A 37 -21.92 -1.05 5.20
C SER A 37 -21.26 -1.51 3.91
N ARG A 38 -21.47 -0.79 2.80
CA ARG A 38 -20.84 -1.07 1.51
C ARG A 38 -19.30 -1.07 1.62
N ILE A 39 -18.73 -0.10 2.34
CA ILE A 39 -17.27 -0.05 2.56
C ILE A 39 -16.79 -1.26 3.36
N LEU A 40 -17.46 -1.58 4.47
CA LEU A 40 -17.01 -2.65 5.37
C LEU A 40 -17.13 -4.04 4.76
N GLU A 41 -18.16 -4.29 3.97
CA GLU A 41 -18.45 -5.57 3.32
C GLU A 41 -17.74 -5.70 1.97
N GLY A 42 -17.58 -4.59 1.23
CA GLY A 42 -16.99 -4.54 -0.11
C GLY A 42 -15.48 -4.65 -0.15
N GLN A 43 -14.94 -4.79 -1.35
CA GLN A 43 -13.49 -4.80 -1.62
C GLN A 43 -13.04 -3.55 -2.41
N GLU A 44 -13.95 -2.61 -2.62
CA GLU A 44 -13.68 -1.41 -3.41
C GLU A 44 -12.59 -0.56 -2.76
N THR A 45 -11.76 0.04 -3.60
CA THR A 45 -10.76 1.01 -3.16
C THR A 45 -11.40 2.37 -2.88
N THR A 46 -10.67 3.27 -2.24
CA THR A 46 -11.15 4.65 -2.00
C THR A 46 -11.53 5.34 -3.31
N ASP A 47 -10.70 5.20 -4.35
CA ASP A 47 -10.94 5.84 -5.64
C ASP A 47 -12.17 5.26 -6.36
N GLN A 48 -12.35 3.95 -6.33
CA GLN A 48 -13.54 3.30 -6.89
C GLN A 48 -14.84 3.78 -6.22
N LEU A 49 -14.83 3.90 -4.89
CA LEU A 49 -15.97 4.41 -4.14
C LEU A 49 -16.27 5.87 -4.47
N ILE A 50 -15.25 6.73 -4.53
CA ILE A 50 -15.39 8.15 -4.86
C ILE A 50 -15.93 8.35 -6.28
N LEU A 51 -15.50 7.54 -7.24
CA LEU A 51 -15.95 7.62 -8.63
C LEU A 51 -17.36 7.11 -8.83
N SER A 52 -17.82 6.16 -8.01
CA SER A 52 -19.13 5.51 -8.14
C SER A 52 -20.25 6.12 -7.30
N ASP A 53 -19.92 6.93 -6.29
CA ASP A 53 -20.89 7.39 -5.28
C ASP A 53 -20.65 8.88 -4.91
N ALA A 54 -21.67 9.71 -5.15
CA ALA A 54 -21.60 11.14 -4.83
C ALA A 54 -21.50 11.43 -3.32
N GLY A 55 -22.04 10.55 -2.47
CA GLY A 55 -21.87 10.61 -1.01
C GLY A 55 -20.43 10.32 -0.61
N ALA A 56 -19.83 9.31 -1.23
CA ALA A 56 -18.42 8.97 -1.02
C ALA A 56 -17.50 10.13 -1.45
N TRP A 57 -17.79 10.77 -2.57
CA TRP A 57 -17.03 11.96 -2.99
C TRP A 57 -17.09 13.10 -1.97
N ARG A 58 -18.29 13.43 -1.46
CA ARG A 58 -18.47 14.48 -0.44
C ARG A 58 -17.75 14.19 0.87
N HIS A 59 -17.59 12.92 1.20
CA HIS A 59 -16.97 12.44 2.45
C HIS A 59 -15.67 11.67 2.19
N SER A 60 -14.94 12.01 1.14
CA SER A 60 -13.76 11.29 0.65
C SER A 60 -12.70 11.00 1.73
N ARG A 61 -12.49 11.93 2.67
CA ARG A 61 -11.58 11.71 3.80
C ARG A 61 -12.09 10.59 4.72
N LEU A 62 -13.35 10.65 5.11
CA LEU A 62 -13.97 9.63 5.98
C LEU A 62 -13.99 8.25 5.29
N VAL A 63 -14.37 8.20 4.01
CA VAL A 63 -14.37 6.99 3.18
C VAL A 63 -12.99 6.34 3.19
N GLY A 64 -11.96 7.12 2.94
CA GLY A 64 -10.62 6.58 2.93
C GLY A 64 -10.11 6.15 4.30
N ASP A 65 -10.51 6.81 5.40
CA ASP A 65 -10.18 6.36 6.76
C ASP A 65 -10.85 5.03 7.08
N LEU A 66 -12.12 4.85 6.67
CA LEU A 66 -12.85 3.59 6.81
C LEU A 66 -12.25 2.46 5.96
N VAL A 67 -11.90 2.74 4.69
CA VAL A 67 -11.23 1.76 3.81
C VAL A 67 -9.90 1.32 4.44
N SER A 68 -9.09 2.27 4.93
CA SER A 68 -7.82 1.97 5.58
C SER A 68 -7.99 1.16 6.88
N ALA A 69 -9.03 1.44 7.66
CA ALA A 69 -9.35 0.69 8.87
C ALA A 69 -9.83 -0.74 8.55
N ARG A 70 -10.72 -0.88 7.56
CA ARG A 70 -11.17 -2.18 7.03
C ARG A 70 -10.00 -3.04 6.59
N ASP A 71 -9.09 -2.47 5.80
CA ASP A 71 -7.97 -3.21 5.22
C ASP A 71 -6.97 -3.64 6.30
N ARG A 72 -6.74 -2.80 7.31
CA ARG A 72 -5.95 -3.20 8.49
C ARG A 72 -6.59 -4.37 9.23
N GLN A 73 -7.89 -4.29 9.52
CA GLN A 73 -8.62 -5.35 10.21
C GLN A 73 -8.60 -6.67 9.43
N ARG A 74 -8.73 -6.62 8.11
CA ARG A 74 -8.68 -7.81 7.24
C ARG A 74 -7.33 -8.48 7.19
N GLN A 75 -6.26 -7.73 7.37
CA GLN A 75 -4.89 -8.22 7.34
C GLN A 75 -4.33 -8.54 8.74
N GLU A 76 -5.06 -8.16 9.79
CA GLU A 76 -4.65 -8.44 11.16
C GLU A 76 -4.45 -9.94 11.36
N GLY A 77 -3.28 -10.33 11.89
CA GLY A 77 -2.90 -11.72 12.13
C GLY A 77 -2.63 -12.56 10.87
N LYS A 78 -2.70 -12.00 9.67
CA LYS A 78 -2.42 -12.73 8.42
C LYS A 78 -1.02 -12.43 7.90
N LEU A 79 -0.34 -13.46 7.46
CA LEU A 79 0.93 -13.31 6.74
C LEU A 79 0.65 -13.06 5.25
N ARG A 80 1.45 -12.21 4.63
CA ARG A 80 1.44 -11.95 3.18
C ARG A 80 2.37 -12.95 2.49
N ASP A 81 1.93 -13.58 1.41
CA ASP A 81 2.82 -14.39 0.56
C ASP A 81 3.50 -13.50 -0.49
N VAL A 82 4.48 -12.73 -0.03
CA VAL A 82 5.17 -11.76 -0.88
C VAL A 82 6.19 -12.49 -1.77
N LYS A 83 6.03 -12.32 -3.09
CA LYS A 83 7.00 -12.79 -4.10
C LYS A 83 7.72 -11.61 -4.70
N VAL A 84 9.05 -11.64 -4.64
CA VAL A 84 9.92 -10.56 -5.08
C VAL A 84 10.72 -11.01 -6.30
N ARG A 85 10.61 -10.24 -7.37
CA ARG A 85 11.39 -10.41 -8.60
C ARG A 85 12.26 -9.17 -8.82
N VAL A 86 13.51 -9.38 -9.14
CA VAL A 86 14.46 -8.32 -9.54
C VAL A 86 14.82 -8.52 -10.99
N ILE A 87 14.74 -7.46 -11.76
CA ILE A 87 15.20 -7.41 -13.15
C ILE A 87 16.23 -6.30 -13.24
N PHE A 88 17.45 -6.65 -13.61
CA PHE A 88 18.51 -5.66 -13.77
C PHE A 88 19.20 -5.82 -15.13
N GLY A 89 19.90 -4.80 -15.58
CA GLY A 89 20.63 -4.81 -16.83
C GLY A 89 20.60 -3.45 -17.53
N ASP A 90 21.17 -3.38 -18.73
CA ASP A 90 21.38 -2.15 -19.47
C ASP A 90 20.09 -1.42 -19.82
N THR A 91 20.19 -0.11 -20.00
CA THR A 91 19.09 0.72 -20.50
C THR A 91 18.67 0.29 -21.91
N GLY A 92 17.39 0.48 -22.26
CA GLY A 92 16.90 0.16 -23.59
C GLY A 92 16.53 -1.31 -23.84
N THR A 93 16.65 -2.20 -22.84
CA THR A 93 16.24 -3.60 -22.95
C THR A 93 14.73 -3.83 -22.79
N GLY A 94 13.93 -2.79 -22.58
CA GLY A 94 12.47 -2.89 -22.46
C GLY A 94 11.96 -3.37 -21.11
N LYS A 95 12.79 -3.46 -20.05
CA LYS A 95 12.44 -3.93 -18.69
C LYS A 95 11.13 -3.34 -18.17
N THR A 96 11.08 -2.00 -18.11
CA THR A 96 9.92 -1.27 -17.54
C THR A 96 8.63 -1.60 -18.27
N SER A 97 8.63 -1.60 -19.61
CA SER A 97 7.44 -1.89 -20.43
C SER A 97 6.98 -3.33 -20.26
N ALA A 98 7.92 -4.28 -20.29
CA ALA A 98 7.60 -5.70 -20.13
C ALA A 98 7.02 -6.01 -18.75
N VAL A 99 7.62 -5.44 -17.70
CA VAL A 99 7.15 -5.60 -16.32
C VAL A 99 5.77 -4.98 -16.15
N LEU A 100 5.57 -3.74 -16.61
CA LEU A 100 4.30 -3.03 -16.45
C LEU A 100 3.17 -3.77 -17.15
N ASN A 101 3.36 -4.18 -18.42
CA ASN A 101 2.39 -4.97 -19.18
C ASN A 101 2.09 -6.32 -18.49
N GLY A 102 3.13 -7.03 -18.05
CA GLY A 102 2.95 -8.31 -17.35
C GLY A 102 2.20 -8.19 -16.03
N LEU A 103 2.50 -7.16 -15.22
CA LEU A 103 1.81 -6.94 -13.95
C LEU A 103 0.36 -6.46 -14.14
N GLN A 104 0.11 -5.60 -15.13
CA GLN A 104 -1.25 -5.13 -15.46
C GLN A 104 -2.15 -6.28 -15.92
N ALA A 105 -1.62 -7.26 -16.65
CA ALA A 105 -2.34 -8.47 -17.02
C ALA A 105 -2.72 -9.34 -15.79
N LEU A 106 -1.97 -9.24 -14.69
CA LEU A 106 -2.22 -9.98 -13.44
C LEU A 106 -3.08 -9.21 -12.43
N GLY A 107 -3.38 -7.94 -12.68
CA GLY A 107 -4.21 -7.10 -11.82
C GLY A 107 -3.72 -5.67 -11.65
N SER A 108 -4.09 -5.06 -10.53
CA SER A 108 -3.74 -3.66 -10.25
C SER A 108 -2.27 -3.50 -9.83
N VAL A 109 -1.65 -2.42 -10.30
CA VAL A 109 -0.23 -2.12 -10.08
C VAL A 109 -0.05 -0.73 -9.50
N CYS A 110 0.72 -0.63 -8.43
CA CYS A 110 1.28 0.64 -7.98
C CYS A 110 2.72 0.73 -8.48
N ARG A 111 3.00 1.68 -9.39
CA ARG A 111 4.35 1.98 -9.85
C ARG A 111 4.96 3.09 -9.02
N VAL A 112 6.12 2.85 -8.45
CA VAL A 112 6.92 3.83 -7.71
C VAL A 112 8.12 4.23 -8.56
N THR A 113 8.20 5.53 -8.87
CA THR A 113 9.32 6.15 -9.61
C THR A 113 9.95 7.30 -8.83
N HIS A 114 9.29 7.71 -7.74
CA HIS A 114 9.74 8.81 -6.88
C HIS A 114 10.19 8.26 -5.54
N TRP A 115 11.41 8.59 -5.18
CA TRP A 115 12.08 8.14 -3.97
C TRP A 115 12.36 9.33 -3.07
N GLY A 116 11.92 9.26 -1.85
CA GLY A 116 12.22 10.26 -0.83
C GLY A 116 11.01 10.84 -0.12
N GLY A 117 11.10 10.88 1.20
CA GLY A 117 10.11 11.43 2.09
C GLY A 117 8.83 10.61 2.21
N THR A 118 7.79 11.23 2.73
CA THR A 118 6.51 10.59 3.05
C THR A 118 5.62 10.33 1.82
N GLY A 119 6.07 10.66 0.61
CA GLY A 119 5.24 10.60 -0.61
C GLY A 119 5.41 9.37 -1.48
N THR A 120 6.31 8.45 -1.14
CA THR A 120 6.61 7.26 -1.96
C THR A 120 5.37 6.43 -2.30
N PHE A 121 4.42 6.34 -1.38
CA PHE A 121 3.19 5.55 -1.53
C PHE A 121 1.93 6.39 -1.67
N ASP A 122 2.01 7.66 -2.06
CA ASP A 122 0.83 8.51 -2.25
C ASP A 122 -0.15 7.95 -3.29
N GLY A 123 0.36 7.31 -4.34
CA GLY A 123 -0.45 6.65 -5.37
C GLY A 123 -0.89 5.23 -5.03
N TYR A 124 -0.52 4.71 -3.85
CA TYR A 124 -0.94 3.38 -3.45
C TYR A 124 -2.36 3.40 -2.87
N ASP A 125 -3.26 2.58 -3.39
CA ASP A 125 -4.64 2.42 -2.92
C ASP A 125 -5.06 0.93 -2.92
N GLY A 126 -4.24 0.06 -2.33
CA GLY A 126 -4.55 -1.35 -2.19
C GLY A 126 -4.21 -2.24 -3.39
N GLN A 127 -3.40 -1.77 -4.33
CA GLN A 127 -2.97 -2.59 -5.46
C GLN A 127 -2.27 -3.86 -5.00
N ASN A 128 -2.49 -4.95 -5.74
CA ASN A 128 -1.93 -6.27 -5.43
C ASN A 128 -0.50 -6.47 -5.94
N SER A 129 0.00 -5.56 -6.76
CA SER A 129 1.36 -5.55 -7.27
C SER A 129 2.05 -4.22 -7.00
N LEU A 130 3.29 -4.27 -6.54
CA LEU A 130 4.17 -3.12 -6.33
C LEU A 130 5.31 -3.19 -7.35
N PHE A 131 5.46 -2.15 -8.14
CA PHE A 131 6.54 -2.02 -9.11
C PHE A 131 7.48 -0.88 -8.71
N LEU A 132 8.67 -1.23 -8.27
CA LEU A 132 9.73 -0.31 -7.88
C LEU A 132 10.65 -0.11 -9.09
N ASP A 133 10.41 0.97 -9.84
CA ASP A 133 11.12 1.26 -11.07
C ASP A 133 12.32 2.18 -10.83
N GLU A 134 13.35 2.08 -11.68
CA GLU A 134 14.61 2.81 -11.57
C GLU A 134 15.27 2.66 -10.18
N PHE A 135 15.20 1.43 -9.66
CA PHE A 135 15.66 1.13 -8.31
C PHE A 135 17.20 1.05 -8.26
N THR A 136 17.82 1.78 -7.33
CA THR A 136 19.28 1.76 -7.10
C THR A 136 19.64 1.74 -5.59
N GLY A 137 18.66 1.39 -4.72
CA GLY A 137 18.83 1.42 -3.27
C GLY A 137 18.44 2.77 -2.64
N GLN A 138 17.47 3.49 -3.21
CA GLN A 138 17.05 4.81 -2.71
C GLN A 138 16.37 4.77 -1.32
N PRO A 139 15.45 3.84 -1.00
CA PRO A 139 14.94 3.72 0.37
C PRO A 139 16.03 3.17 1.29
N ARG A 140 15.89 3.43 2.59
CA ARG A 140 16.76 2.76 3.57
C ARG A 140 16.55 1.25 3.50
N ILE A 141 17.61 0.48 3.69
CA ILE A 141 17.52 -0.98 3.61
C ILE A 141 16.50 -1.56 4.60
N GLU A 142 16.37 -0.95 5.78
CA GLU A 142 15.39 -1.37 6.79
C GLU A 142 13.94 -1.18 6.32
N GLU A 143 13.68 -0.08 5.61
CA GLU A 143 12.36 0.19 5.01
C GLU A 143 12.06 -0.83 3.92
N LEU A 144 13.02 -1.07 3.02
CA LEU A 144 12.85 -2.09 1.97
C LEU A 144 12.62 -3.47 2.58
N LEU A 145 13.40 -3.88 3.57
CA LEU A 145 13.22 -5.16 4.26
C LEU A 145 11.81 -5.28 4.86
N THR A 146 11.28 -4.21 5.43
CA THR A 146 9.94 -4.15 5.99
C THR A 146 8.87 -4.30 4.91
N TRP A 147 9.02 -3.62 3.76
CA TRP A 147 8.05 -3.73 2.65
C TRP A 147 8.01 -5.14 2.04
N LEU A 148 9.17 -5.78 1.96
CA LEU A 148 9.32 -7.14 1.39
C LEU A 148 9.03 -8.26 2.40
N ASP A 149 8.70 -7.92 3.65
CA ASP A 149 8.42 -8.92 4.67
C ASP A 149 7.02 -9.55 4.50
N VAL A 150 6.85 -10.73 5.07
CA VAL A 150 5.58 -11.46 5.11
C VAL A 150 4.58 -10.88 6.11
N PHE A 151 5.05 -10.09 7.08
CA PHE A 151 4.17 -9.47 8.08
C PHE A 151 3.36 -8.33 7.50
N PRO A 152 2.17 -8.02 8.07
CA PRO A 152 1.43 -6.82 7.72
C PRO A 152 2.27 -5.56 7.91
N VAL A 153 2.25 -4.66 6.93
CA VAL A 153 3.01 -3.41 6.98
C VAL A 153 2.14 -2.23 6.60
N THR A 154 2.30 -1.15 7.36
CA THR A 154 1.69 0.14 7.06
C THR A 154 2.68 0.99 6.27
N LEU A 155 2.27 1.42 5.09
CA LEU A 155 3.04 2.26 4.19
C LEU A 155 2.83 3.74 4.54
N ALA A 156 3.91 4.48 4.61
CA ALA A 156 3.85 5.92 4.83
C ALA A 156 3.42 6.65 3.55
N ALA A 157 2.33 7.40 3.62
CA ALA A 157 1.87 8.31 2.59
C ALA A 157 1.51 9.66 3.24
N ARG A 158 1.54 10.77 2.47
CA ARG A 158 1.46 12.15 3.01
C ARG A 158 0.21 12.42 3.84
N TYR A 159 -0.93 11.97 3.38
CA TYR A 159 -2.22 12.34 4.00
C TYR A 159 -2.86 11.19 4.76
N ARG A 160 -2.43 9.97 4.49
CA ARG A 160 -3.04 8.77 5.06
C ARG A 160 -2.10 7.59 4.96
N ALA A 161 -1.85 6.94 6.09
CA ALA A 161 -1.17 5.65 6.11
C ALA A 161 -1.99 4.60 5.35
N ARG A 162 -1.34 3.78 4.53
CA ARG A 162 -1.95 2.73 3.71
C ARG A 162 -1.52 1.36 4.19
N GLN A 163 -2.45 0.41 4.25
CA GLN A 163 -2.09 -0.98 4.54
C GLN A 163 -1.59 -1.65 3.26
N ALA A 164 -0.42 -2.27 3.30
CA ALA A 164 0.12 -3.00 2.15
C ALA A 164 -0.69 -4.27 1.88
N ALA A 165 -1.31 -4.34 0.70
CA ALA A 165 -2.05 -5.50 0.21
C ALA A 165 -1.30 -6.25 -0.90
N PHE A 166 -0.22 -5.67 -1.42
CA PHE A 166 0.55 -6.29 -2.49
C PHE A 166 1.24 -7.59 -2.02
N VAL A 167 1.21 -8.56 -2.90
CA VAL A 167 1.89 -9.86 -2.75
C VAL A 167 2.92 -10.09 -3.86
N ARG A 168 2.94 -9.24 -4.89
CA ARG A 168 3.93 -9.26 -5.96
C ARG A 168 4.73 -7.97 -5.91
N VAL A 169 6.04 -8.09 -5.83
CA VAL A 169 6.96 -6.94 -5.88
C VAL A 169 7.97 -7.17 -6.99
N VAL A 170 8.08 -6.22 -7.90
CA VAL A 170 9.10 -6.24 -8.94
C VAL A 170 9.97 -5.01 -8.80
N LEU A 171 11.28 -5.21 -8.79
CA LEU A 171 12.29 -4.16 -8.80
C LEU A 171 12.97 -4.16 -10.16
N CYS A 172 12.91 -3.02 -10.87
CA CYS A 172 13.71 -2.80 -12.07
C CYS A 172 14.89 -1.88 -11.78
N SER A 173 16.05 -2.26 -12.25
CA SER A 173 17.31 -1.55 -12.02
C SER A 173 18.22 -1.59 -13.25
N ASN A 174 19.07 -0.59 -13.36
CA ASN A 174 20.19 -0.63 -14.32
C ASN A 174 21.47 -1.20 -13.66
N THR A 175 21.43 -1.45 -12.34
CA THR A 175 22.55 -2.01 -11.58
C THR A 175 22.14 -3.28 -10.85
N PRO A 176 23.05 -4.25 -10.69
CA PRO A 176 22.76 -5.50 -10.02
C PRO A 176 22.50 -5.32 -8.52
N PRO A 177 21.65 -6.17 -7.90
CA PRO A 177 21.21 -5.98 -6.51
C PRO A 177 22.33 -6.02 -5.47
N TRP A 178 23.44 -6.66 -5.75
CA TRP A 178 24.60 -6.68 -4.83
C TRP A 178 25.36 -5.37 -4.75
N THR A 179 25.01 -4.37 -5.56
CA THR A 179 25.61 -3.01 -5.51
C THR A 179 24.74 -1.98 -4.78
N TRP A 180 23.50 -2.34 -4.41
CA TRP A 180 22.53 -1.32 -3.94
C TRP A 180 22.84 -0.76 -2.54
N TYR A 181 23.36 -1.55 -1.63
CA TYR A 181 23.61 -1.14 -0.24
C TYR A 181 25.03 -1.52 0.23
N PRO A 182 26.08 -0.98 -0.38
CA PRO A 182 27.45 -1.37 -0.07
C PRO A 182 27.87 -1.01 1.36
N TRP A 183 27.22 0.00 1.95
CA TRP A 183 27.48 0.45 3.33
C TRP A 183 26.74 -0.35 4.39
N ALA A 184 25.69 -1.10 4.02
CA ALA A 184 24.87 -1.82 4.98
C ALA A 184 25.62 -3.02 5.59
N PRO A 185 25.34 -3.36 6.86
CA PRO A 185 25.88 -4.54 7.48
C PRO A 185 25.60 -5.81 6.67
N GLN A 186 26.54 -6.74 6.66
CA GLN A 186 26.41 -8.01 5.95
C GLN A 186 25.10 -8.75 6.31
N ALA A 187 24.69 -8.71 7.59
CA ALA A 187 23.45 -9.34 8.05
C ALA A 187 22.20 -8.76 7.36
N GLN A 188 22.14 -7.45 7.14
CA GLN A 188 21.03 -6.80 6.44
C GLN A 188 21.04 -7.12 4.94
N ARG A 189 22.21 -7.14 4.32
CA ARG A 189 22.38 -7.56 2.91
C ARG A 189 21.96 -9.03 2.71
N ALA A 190 22.33 -9.92 3.64
CA ALA A 190 21.88 -11.31 3.65
C ALA A 190 20.36 -11.43 3.86
N ALA A 191 19.78 -10.59 4.73
CA ALA A 191 18.33 -10.55 4.93
C ALA A 191 17.59 -10.11 3.66
N LEU A 192 18.13 -9.15 2.90
CA LEU A 192 17.59 -8.74 1.60
C LEU A 192 17.72 -9.88 0.58
N ALA A 193 18.90 -10.50 0.46
CA ALA A 193 19.12 -11.61 -0.48
C ALA A 193 18.10 -12.75 -0.30
N ARG A 194 17.75 -13.11 0.95
CA ARG A 194 16.75 -14.14 1.23
C ARG A 194 15.33 -13.78 0.77
N ARG A 195 15.04 -12.50 0.58
CA ARG A 195 13.72 -12.00 0.13
C ARG A 195 13.63 -11.85 -1.39
N LEU A 196 14.76 -11.94 -2.12
CA LEU A 196 14.77 -11.90 -3.59
C LEU A 196 14.53 -13.32 -4.11
N HIS A 197 13.30 -13.59 -4.57
CA HIS A 197 12.89 -14.92 -5.00
C HIS A 197 13.36 -15.27 -6.42
N LEU A 198 13.41 -14.26 -7.29
CA LEU A 198 13.86 -14.39 -8.68
C LEU A 198 14.69 -13.17 -9.03
N VAL A 199 15.88 -13.38 -9.53
CA VAL A 199 16.79 -12.32 -9.98
C VAL A 199 17.21 -12.61 -11.42
N GLU A 200 16.95 -11.67 -12.32
CA GLU A 200 17.21 -11.81 -13.75
C GLU A 200 18.08 -10.67 -14.25
N GLU A 201 19.06 -11.02 -15.04
CA GLU A 201 19.88 -10.11 -15.85
C GLU A 201 19.33 -10.05 -17.27
N TRP A 202 19.03 -8.84 -17.72
CA TRP A 202 18.53 -8.55 -19.05
C TRP A 202 19.59 -7.80 -19.84
N ALA A 203 20.12 -8.46 -20.89
CA ALA A 203 21.16 -7.93 -21.76
C ALA A 203 20.67 -7.82 -23.20
N GLY A 204 21.23 -6.89 -23.98
CA GLY A 204 20.88 -6.66 -25.37
C GLY A 204 19.99 -5.45 -25.60
N SER A 205 19.16 -5.47 -26.61
CA SER A 205 18.22 -4.41 -26.97
C SER A 205 16.78 -4.92 -26.92
N TRP A 206 15.80 -4.01 -26.92
CA TRP A 206 14.37 -4.33 -26.78
C TRP A 206 13.84 -5.37 -27.79
N ASP A 207 14.45 -5.47 -28.96
CA ASP A 207 14.12 -6.40 -30.05
C ASP A 207 14.89 -7.73 -29.96
N ASN A 208 15.97 -7.77 -29.17
CA ASN A 208 16.81 -8.95 -28.97
C ASN A 208 17.35 -9.02 -27.54
N VAL A 209 16.47 -9.31 -26.60
CA VAL A 209 16.81 -9.40 -25.18
C VAL A 209 17.20 -10.82 -24.81
N THR A 210 18.35 -10.97 -24.20
CA THR A 210 18.76 -12.21 -23.52
C THR A 210 18.46 -12.07 -22.04
N VAL A 211 17.69 -13.01 -21.50
CA VAL A 211 17.34 -13.07 -20.06
C VAL A 211 18.09 -14.22 -19.41
N THR A 212 18.87 -13.90 -18.40
CA THR A 212 19.63 -14.89 -17.63
C THR A 212 19.20 -14.83 -16.17
N GLU A 213 18.70 -15.95 -15.64
CA GLU A 213 18.39 -16.08 -14.22
C GLU A 213 19.67 -16.23 -13.42
N VAL A 214 19.82 -15.43 -12.35
CA VAL A 214 20.92 -15.55 -11.40
C VAL A 214 20.47 -16.46 -10.25
N PRO A 215 21.12 -17.62 -10.06
CA PRO A 215 20.72 -18.57 -9.01
C PRO A 215 20.78 -17.95 -7.60
N ALA A 216 19.80 -18.27 -6.74
CA ALA A 216 19.71 -17.74 -5.39
C ALA A 216 21.00 -17.90 -4.54
N PRO A 217 21.75 -19.03 -4.60
CA PRO A 217 23.04 -19.12 -3.91
C PRO A 217 24.06 -18.11 -4.40
N GLU A 218 24.06 -17.80 -5.69
CA GLU A 218 24.97 -16.81 -6.27
C GLU A 218 24.57 -15.39 -5.87
N VAL A 219 23.27 -15.05 -5.86
CA VAL A 219 22.75 -13.80 -5.33
C VAL A 219 23.19 -13.63 -3.88
N MET A 220 22.99 -14.64 -3.06
CA MET A 220 23.40 -14.63 -1.65
C MET A 220 24.90 -14.39 -1.52
N ARG A 221 25.73 -15.13 -2.26
CA ARG A 221 27.17 -14.99 -2.24
C ARG A 221 27.62 -13.58 -2.61
N ARG A 222 27.10 -13.02 -3.70
CA ARG A 222 27.45 -11.65 -4.17
C ARG A 222 26.97 -10.57 -3.21
N MET A 223 25.76 -10.69 -2.66
CA MET A 223 25.23 -9.69 -1.73
C MET A 223 25.91 -9.71 -0.37
N THR A 224 26.49 -10.83 0.06
CA THR A 224 27.20 -10.94 1.34
C THR A 224 28.71 -10.74 1.23
N ALA A 225 29.26 -10.68 0.02
CA ALA A 225 30.65 -10.33 -0.21
C ALA A 225 30.99 -8.94 0.30
N ASP A 226 32.20 -8.73 0.74
CA ASP A 226 32.68 -7.39 1.09
C ASP A 226 32.71 -6.50 -0.16
N PRO A 227 32.21 -5.25 -0.06
CA PRO A 227 32.26 -4.35 -1.19
C PRO A 227 33.71 -4.08 -1.59
N PRO A 228 34.01 -4.03 -2.91
CA PRO A 228 35.33 -3.72 -3.37
C PRO A 228 35.76 -2.34 -2.81
N GLY A 229 36.80 -2.29 -2.00
CA GLY A 229 37.34 -1.08 -1.42
C GLY A 229 37.42 -0.99 0.12
N LYS A 230 36.93 -1.98 0.88
CA LYS A 230 37.15 -2.08 2.33
C LYS A 230 38.36 -2.96 2.69
N LEU A 231 39.41 -2.92 1.90
CA LEU A 231 40.71 -3.46 2.31
C LEU A 231 41.44 -2.38 3.10
N GLY A 232 41.41 -2.48 4.42
CA GLY A 232 42.37 -1.91 5.34
C GLY A 232 42.35 -0.38 5.54
N LYS A 233 41.66 0.10 6.59
CA LYS A 233 42.20 1.14 7.46
C LYS A 233 42.23 0.62 8.88
#